data_5526791e0b84bfcd0048646354425b9f
#
_entry.id   5526791e0b84bfcd0048646354425b9f
#
_cell.length_a   1.000
_cell.length_b   1.000
_cell.length_c   1.000
_cell.angle_alpha   90.00
_cell.angle_beta   90.00
_cell.angle_gamma   90.00
#
_symmetry.space_group_name_H-M   'P 1'
#
loop_
_entity.id
_entity.type
_entity.pdbx_description
1 polymer ?
#
loop_
_entity_poly.entity_id
_entity_poly.type
_entity_poly.pdbx_seq_one_letter_code
_entity_poly.pdbx_strand_id
1 'polypeptide(L)'
;DVFEGLSPADVALEPLAGDEPAYLQYTSGSTRFPRGVEMTQTAVLANLTEIAEVGTQIGDDDRLVSWLPFYHDMGLVGCVLVPVATQISADYLSPRTFAMRPRLWLKLLSENRGTISSAPPFGYELCATRVRVTDTERYDLSAWRVACVGAERINPRPLKQFARVLEPAGFNPKAFLLCYGMAEVGLAISFAPLVRSYFVDVVDKAAMADRGHAVPAPDAAEEDTLSFVDCGNVMPSYDLSI
;
A
#
# COMPACT_ATOMS: atom_id res chain seq x y z
N ASP A 1 23.11 -7.79 20.83
CA ASP A 1 22.03 -6.79 20.69
C ASP A 1 22.53 -5.45 21.26
N VAL A 2 22.35 -4.34 20.53
CA VAL A 2 22.83 -3.02 20.95
C VAL A 2 22.07 -2.53 22.19
N PHE A 3 20.89 -3.06 22.46
CA PHE A 3 20.02 -2.68 23.55
C PHE A 3 20.11 -3.61 24.77
N GLU A 4 20.84 -4.73 24.66
CA GLU A 4 21.05 -5.63 25.79
C GLU A 4 21.87 -4.95 26.86
N GLY A 5 21.33 -4.92 28.08
CA GLY A 5 21.98 -4.31 29.24
C GLY A 5 21.71 -2.80 29.44
N LEU A 6 20.89 -2.19 28.58
CA LEU A 6 20.42 -0.83 28.86
C LEU A 6 19.29 -0.87 29.88
N SER A 7 19.46 -0.11 30.98
CA SER A 7 18.37 0.13 31.92
C SER A 7 17.35 1.11 31.29
N PRO A 8 16.05 0.93 31.50
CA PRO A 8 15.07 1.95 31.15
C PRO A 8 15.44 3.28 31.78
N ALA A 9 15.53 4.34 30.97
CA ALA A 9 15.69 5.68 31.53
C ALA A 9 14.34 6.12 32.11
N ASP A 10 14.34 6.58 33.33
CA ASP A 10 13.16 7.19 33.97
C ASP A 10 13.01 8.63 33.49
N VAL A 11 12.68 8.78 32.20
CA VAL A 11 12.48 10.08 31.55
C VAL A 11 10.99 10.27 31.27
N ALA A 12 10.40 11.29 31.89
CA ALA A 12 9.08 11.74 31.53
C ALA A 12 9.14 12.30 30.09
N LEU A 13 8.47 11.62 29.16
CA LEU A 13 8.28 12.14 27.81
C LEU A 13 7.10 13.11 27.84
N GLU A 14 7.34 14.39 27.57
CA GLU A 14 6.27 15.35 27.39
C GLU A 14 5.67 15.16 25.96
N PRO A 15 4.36 14.96 25.84
CA PRO A 15 3.73 14.91 24.53
C PRO A 15 3.94 16.23 23.76
N LEU A 16 4.25 16.12 22.47
CA LEU A 16 4.31 17.29 21.59
C LEU A 16 2.90 17.85 21.38
N ALA A 17 2.80 19.17 21.17
CA ALA A 17 1.54 19.81 20.83
C ALA A 17 1.06 19.36 19.44
N GLY A 18 -0.25 19.37 19.24
CA GLY A 18 -0.86 18.84 18.00
C GLY A 18 -0.46 19.58 16.73
N ASP A 19 -0.14 20.87 16.83
CA ASP A 19 0.30 21.75 15.74
C ASP A 19 1.83 21.73 15.52
N GLU A 20 2.58 21.07 16.41
CA GLU A 20 4.02 20.94 16.22
C GLU A 20 4.35 19.97 15.07
N PRO A 21 5.43 20.26 14.31
CA PRO A 21 5.89 19.37 13.25
C PRO A 21 6.29 17.99 13.78
N ALA A 22 5.75 16.93 13.17
CA ALA A 22 6.15 15.56 13.42
C ALA A 22 7.37 15.19 12.59
N TYR A 23 7.32 15.48 11.28
CA TYR A 23 8.39 15.22 10.32
C TYR A 23 8.22 16.04 9.05
N LEU A 24 9.30 16.08 8.26
CA LEU A 24 9.30 16.61 6.89
C LEU A 24 9.40 15.45 5.90
N GLN A 25 8.44 15.38 4.98
CA GLN A 25 8.44 14.43 3.87
C GLN A 25 8.76 15.17 2.57
N TYR A 26 9.87 14.83 1.94
CA TYR A 26 10.19 15.38 0.62
C TYR A 26 9.45 14.61 -0.46
N THR A 27 8.69 15.32 -1.30
CA THR A 27 8.06 14.74 -2.48
C THR A 27 9.08 14.58 -3.60
N SER A 28 8.95 13.50 -4.40
CA SER A 28 9.80 13.28 -5.58
C SER A 28 9.58 14.33 -6.68
N GLY A 29 8.52 15.14 -6.54
CA GLY A 29 8.18 16.31 -7.32
C GLY A 29 7.98 16.06 -8.82
N SER A 30 6.78 16.30 -9.32
CA SER A 30 6.56 16.59 -10.74
C SER A 30 7.16 17.94 -11.17
N THR A 31 7.66 18.73 -10.21
CA THR A 31 8.33 20.03 -10.39
C THR A 31 9.84 19.86 -10.21
N ARG A 32 10.64 20.74 -10.84
CA ARG A 32 12.11 20.68 -10.87
C ARG A 32 12.81 20.62 -9.50
N PHE A 33 12.11 20.95 -8.42
CA PHE A 33 12.67 20.94 -7.07
C PHE A 33 11.78 20.14 -6.13
N PRO A 34 12.37 19.21 -5.33
CA PRO A 34 11.65 18.54 -4.27
C PRO A 34 11.04 19.55 -3.30
N ARG A 35 9.79 19.32 -2.88
CA ARG A 35 9.13 20.12 -1.85
C ARG A 35 9.10 19.34 -0.56
N GLY A 36 9.49 19.99 0.54
CA GLY A 36 9.30 19.45 1.88
C GLY A 36 7.87 19.70 2.32
N VAL A 37 7.15 18.63 2.60
CA VAL A 37 5.82 18.67 3.22
C VAL A 37 6.03 18.55 4.72
N GLU A 38 5.60 19.56 5.47
CA GLU A 38 5.60 19.54 6.92
C GLU A 38 4.32 18.88 7.42
N MET A 39 4.49 17.79 8.16
CA MET A 39 3.38 17.06 8.76
C MET A 39 3.30 17.37 10.25
N THR A 40 2.16 17.85 10.72
CA THR A 40 1.92 18.09 12.15
C THR A 40 1.56 16.80 12.89
N GLN A 41 1.70 16.80 14.23
CA GLN A 41 1.34 15.65 15.07
C GLN A 41 -0.13 15.26 14.86
N THR A 42 -1.06 16.22 14.85
CA THR A 42 -2.48 15.97 14.62
C THR A 42 -2.75 15.35 13.25
N ALA A 43 -2.14 15.88 12.19
CA ALA A 43 -2.35 15.35 10.84
C ALA A 43 -1.84 13.91 10.69
N VAL A 44 -0.66 13.62 11.25
CA VAL A 44 -0.11 12.26 11.24
C VAL A 44 -1.02 11.30 11.99
N LEU A 45 -1.40 11.64 13.24
CA LEU A 45 -2.24 10.77 14.06
C LEU A 45 -3.61 10.51 13.42
N ALA A 46 -4.24 11.53 12.84
CA ALA A 46 -5.50 11.36 12.11
C ALA A 46 -5.36 10.39 10.95
N ASN A 47 -4.31 10.56 10.11
CA ASN A 47 -4.09 9.67 8.97
C ASN A 47 -3.77 8.23 9.42
N LEU A 48 -2.95 8.03 10.48
CA LEU A 48 -2.66 6.72 11.04
C LEU A 48 -3.92 6.02 11.56
N THR A 49 -4.76 6.74 12.29
CA THR A 49 -6.04 6.20 12.82
C THR A 49 -6.93 5.73 11.68
N GLU A 50 -7.12 6.56 10.65
CA GLU A 50 -7.99 6.21 9.53
C GLU A 50 -7.43 5.08 8.67
N ILE A 51 -6.11 5.01 8.45
CA ILE A 51 -5.48 3.87 7.79
C ILE A 51 -5.74 2.59 8.58
N ALA A 52 -5.58 2.64 9.91
CA ALA A 52 -5.72 1.48 10.77
C ALA A 52 -7.17 1.02 10.92
N GLU A 53 -8.10 1.94 11.20
CA GLU A 53 -9.48 1.62 11.56
C GLU A 53 -10.41 1.53 10.34
N VAL A 54 -10.25 2.44 9.38
CA VAL A 54 -11.15 2.52 8.21
C VAL A 54 -10.60 1.74 7.02
N GLY A 55 -9.34 2.00 6.66
CA GLY A 55 -8.74 1.42 5.46
C GLY A 55 -8.41 -0.06 5.63
N THR A 56 -7.54 -0.38 6.54
CA THR A 56 -6.98 -1.75 6.70
C THR A 56 -7.69 -2.58 7.77
N GLN A 57 -8.45 -1.94 8.67
CA GLN A 57 -9.17 -2.58 9.78
C GLN A 57 -8.25 -3.51 10.57
N ILE A 58 -7.17 -2.92 11.11
CA ILE A 58 -6.14 -3.66 11.85
C ILE A 58 -6.70 -4.22 13.15
N GLY A 59 -6.42 -5.49 13.40
CA GLY A 59 -6.69 -6.18 14.66
C GLY A 59 -5.42 -6.73 15.30
N ASP A 60 -5.55 -7.22 16.53
CA ASP A 60 -4.43 -7.69 17.37
C ASP A 60 -3.61 -8.84 16.75
N ASP A 61 -4.25 -9.67 15.92
CA ASP A 61 -3.64 -10.80 15.24
C ASP A 61 -2.93 -10.42 13.92
N ASP A 62 -2.96 -9.16 13.54
CA ASP A 62 -2.35 -8.73 12.29
C ASP A 62 -0.83 -8.64 12.38
N ARG A 63 -0.20 -8.93 11.26
CA ARG A 63 1.23 -8.86 11.07
C ARG A 63 1.56 -8.22 9.74
N LEU A 64 2.33 -7.14 9.79
CA LEU A 64 2.75 -6.44 8.58
C LEU A 64 4.05 -7.04 8.04
N VAL A 65 4.13 -7.17 6.72
CA VAL A 65 5.37 -7.50 6.01
C VAL A 65 5.64 -6.45 4.95
N SER A 66 6.81 -5.81 4.96
CA SER A 66 7.13 -4.75 4.01
C SER A 66 8.55 -4.83 3.48
N TRP A 67 8.70 -4.38 2.23
CA TRP A 67 9.99 -4.12 1.58
C TRP A 67 10.10 -2.65 1.14
N LEU A 68 9.09 -1.83 1.42
CA LEU A 68 9.05 -0.44 0.97
C LEU A 68 10.14 0.41 1.65
N PRO A 69 10.72 1.36 0.93
CA PRO A 69 11.74 2.24 1.48
C PRO A 69 11.14 3.23 2.49
N PHE A 70 11.83 3.44 3.61
CA PHE A 70 11.36 4.33 4.68
C PHE A 70 11.49 5.83 4.36
N TYR A 71 12.15 6.17 3.26
CA TYR A 71 12.20 7.55 2.76
C TYR A 71 11.00 7.91 1.85
N HIS A 72 10.09 6.97 1.60
CA HIS A 72 8.82 7.17 0.89
C HIS A 72 7.65 7.11 1.89
N ASP A 73 6.62 7.95 1.71
CA ASP A 73 5.45 8.04 2.60
C ASP A 73 4.76 6.67 2.83
N MET A 74 4.54 5.90 1.78
CA MET A 74 3.93 4.57 1.90
C MET A 74 4.78 3.62 2.76
N GLY A 75 6.11 3.73 2.71
CA GLY A 75 7.01 2.96 3.57
C GLY A 75 7.08 3.51 4.99
N LEU A 76 7.25 4.83 5.15
CA LEU A 76 7.34 5.45 6.46
C LEU A 76 6.00 5.39 7.21
N VAL A 77 4.96 5.97 6.63
CA VAL A 77 3.67 6.09 7.32
C VAL A 77 2.96 4.74 7.38
N GLY A 78 2.75 4.10 6.22
CA GLY A 78 1.97 2.86 6.13
C GLY A 78 2.67 1.64 6.73
N CYS A 79 4.01 1.59 6.70
CA CYS A 79 4.72 0.37 7.09
C CYS A 79 5.61 0.52 8.34
N VAL A 80 5.84 1.74 8.84
CA VAL A 80 6.57 1.96 10.12
C VAL A 80 5.65 2.60 11.15
N LEU A 81 5.08 3.77 10.85
CA LEU A 81 4.29 4.50 11.84
C LEU A 81 2.96 3.79 12.18
N VAL A 82 2.28 3.20 11.20
CA VAL A 82 1.04 2.43 11.45
C VAL A 82 1.31 1.24 12.39
N PRO A 83 2.27 0.33 12.13
CA PRO A 83 2.58 -0.75 13.07
C PRO A 83 2.98 -0.27 14.47
N VAL A 84 3.73 0.84 14.57
CA VAL A 84 4.09 1.42 15.87
C VAL A 84 2.85 1.94 16.60
N ALA A 85 1.95 2.65 15.91
CA ALA A 85 0.74 3.19 16.51
C ALA A 85 -0.27 2.09 16.94
N THR A 86 -0.36 1.02 16.15
CA THR A 86 -1.27 -0.11 16.41
C THR A 86 -0.66 -1.25 17.22
N GLN A 87 0.65 -1.17 17.51
CA GLN A 87 1.42 -2.18 18.25
C GLN A 87 1.40 -3.58 17.62
N ILE A 88 1.15 -3.71 16.32
CA ILE A 88 1.25 -4.98 15.60
C ILE A 88 2.69 -5.31 15.23
N SER A 89 2.97 -6.60 15.09
CA SER A 89 4.28 -7.07 14.63
C SER A 89 4.55 -6.68 13.18
N ALA A 90 5.81 -6.33 12.87
CA ALA A 90 6.22 -5.99 11.51
C ALA A 90 7.55 -6.64 11.13
N ASP A 91 7.61 -7.21 9.93
CA ASP A 91 8.81 -7.80 9.32
C ASP A 91 9.26 -6.99 8.12
N TYR A 92 10.54 -6.73 8.01
CA TYR A 92 11.08 -5.88 6.95
C TYR A 92 12.10 -6.60 6.08
N LEU A 93 12.00 -6.34 4.80
CA LEU A 93 12.96 -6.70 3.77
C LEU A 93 13.52 -5.43 3.15
N SER A 94 14.83 -5.34 2.88
CA SER A 94 15.32 -4.14 2.23
C SER A 94 14.81 -4.02 0.79
N PRO A 95 14.56 -2.80 0.27
CA PRO A 95 14.15 -2.58 -1.12
C PRO A 95 15.13 -3.22 -2.13
N ARG A 96 16.43 -3.14 -1.85
CA ARG A 96 17.48 -3.77 -2.66
C ARG A 96 17.35 -5.30 -2.70
N THR A 97 17.08 -5.91 -1.54
CA THR A 97 16.90 -7.36 -1.46
C THR A 97 15.64 -7.79 -2.21
N PHE A 98 14.55 -7.03 -2.09
CA PHE A 98 13.34 -7.26 -2.88
C PHE A 98 13.60 -7.16 -4.38
N ALA A 99 14.25 -6.10 -4.85
CA ALA A 99 14.54 -5.91 -6.29
C ALA A 99 15.37 -7.07 -6.88
N MET A 100 16.34 -7.57 -6.13
CA MET A 100 17.16 -8.71 -6.55
C MET A 100 16.43 -10.05 -6.45
N ARG A 101 15.61 -10.24 -5.43
CA ARG A 101 14.98 -11.51 -5.07
C ARG A 101 13.53 -11.30 -4.60
N PRO A 102 12.60 -10.90 -5.48
CA PRO A 102 11.22 -10.54 -5.08
C PRO A 102 10.49 -11.70 -4.40
N ARG A 103 10.86 -12.94 -4.68
CA ARG A 103 10.31 -14.14 -4.02
C ARG A 103 10.56 -14.19 -2.51
N LEU A 104 11.53 -13.44 -1.98
CA LEU A 104 11.75 -13.36 -0.53
C LEU A 104 10.61 -12.63 0.19
N TRP A 105 9.92 -11.72 -0.49
CA TRP A 105 8.71 -11.10 0.06
C TRP A 105 7.61 -12.14 0.29
N LEU A 106 7.33 -12.99 -0.71
CA LEU A 106 6.34 -14.07 -0.58
C LEU A 106 6.75 -15.10 0.47
N LYS A 107 8.05 -15.43 0.53
CA LYS A 107 8.59 -16.31 1.55
C LYS A 107 8.36 -15.75 2.96
N LEU A 108 8.65 -14.47 3.18
CA LEU A 108 8.49 -13.82 4.47
C LEU A 108 7.01 -13.75 4.88
N LEU A 109 6.11 -13.42 3.93
CA LEU A 109 4.66 -13.47 4.13
C LEU A 109 4.17 -14.86 4.54
N SER A 110 4.68 -15.89 3.87
CA SER A 110 4.32 -17.29 4.14
C SER A 110 4.84 -17.76 5.50
N GLU A 111 6.14 -17.60 5.76
CA GLU A 111 6.78 -18.13 6.98
C GLU A 111 6.29 -17.45 8.26
N ASN A 112 6.05 -16.15 8.19
CA ASN A 112 5.61 -15.35 9.34
C ASN A 112 4.09 -15.16 9.39
N ARG A 113 3.32 -15.79 8.47
CA ARG A 113 1.88 -15.64 8.36
C ARG A 113 1.45 -14.17 8.27
N GLY A 114 2.18 -13.39 7.45
CA GLY A 114 1.90 -11.97 7.25
C GLY A 114 0.48 -11.74 6.71
N THR A 115 -0.25 -10.85 7.35
CA THR A 115 -1.66 -10.57 7.04
C THR A 115 -1.84 -9.30 6.23
N ILE A 116 -0.91 -8.35 6.37
CA ILE A 116 -0.95 -7.04 5.72
C ILE A 116 0.39 -6.80 5.01
N SER A 117 0.31 -6.35 3.77
CA SER A 117 1.48 -5.84 3.04
C SER A 117 1.06 -4.83 1.99
N SER A 118 1.98 -3.93 1.63
CA SER A 118 1.73 -2.86 0.68
C SER A 118 2.78 -2.86 -0.42
N ALA A 119 2.37 -2.61 -1.65
CA ALA A 119 3.28 -2.42 -2.76
C ALA A 119 2.64 -1.59 -3.88
N PRO A 120 3.42 -0.86 -4.67
CA PRO A 120 2.96 -0.34 -5.94
C PRO A 120 2.73 -1.49 -6.94
N PRO A 121 1.93 -1.29 -8.01
CA PRO A 121 1.63 -2.31 -9.02
C PRO A 121 2.84 -3.06 -9.56
N PHE A 122 3.97 -2.36 -9.78
CA PHE A 122 5.18 -3.01 -10.27
C PHE A 122 5.74 -4.07 -9.31
N GLY A 123 5.51 -3.94 -8.01
CA GLY A 123 5.96 -4.92 -7.01
C GLY A 123 5.27 -6.27 -7.17
N TYR A 124 3.96 -6.24 -7.41
CA TYR A 124 3.15 -7.42 -7.72
C TYR A 124 3.56 -8.03 -9.07
N GLU A 125 3.75 -7.20 -10.09
CA GLU A 125 4.20 -7.61 -11.42
C GLU A 125 5.57 -8.31 -11.37
N LEU A 126 6.52 -7.73 -10.66
CA LEU A 126 7.85 -8.30 -10.50
C LEU A 126 7.81 -9.67 -9.81
N CYS A 127 6.97 -9.84 -8.79
CA CYS A 127 6.77 -11.14 -8.17
C CYS A 127 6.13 -12.14 -9.15
N ALA A 128 5.04 -11.77 -9.82
CA ALA A 128 4.34 -12.64 -10.75
C ALA A 128 5.23 -13.15 -11.91
N THR A 129 6.16 -12.30 -12.37
CA THR A 129 7.09 -12.66 -13.46
C THR A 129 8.29 -13.50 -13.00
N ARG A 130 8.65 -13.45 -11.71
CA ARG A 130 9.82 -14.14 -11.15
C ARG A 130 9.48 -15.43 -10.40
N VAL A 131 8.22 -15.66 -10.08
CA VAL A 131 7.75 -16.90 -9.44
C VAL A 131 7.48 -17.95 -10.53
N ARG A 132 8.05 -19.15 -10.35
CA ARG A 132 7.71 -20.30 -11.20
C ARG A 132 6.48 -20.98 -10.60
N VAL A 133 5.58 -21.48 -11.44
CA VAL A 133 4.38 -22.22 -11.00
C VAL A 133 4.75 -23.38 -10.06
N THR A 134 5.87 -24.06 -10.33
CA THR A 134 6.40 -25.15 -9.48
C THR A 134 6.90 -24.70 -8.10
N ASP A 135 7.11 -23.40 -7.91
CA ASP A 135 7.57 -22.85 -6.62
C ASP A 135 6.40 -22.36 -5.75
N THR A 136 5.19 -22.24 -6.30
CA THR A 136 4.02 -21.72 -5.59
C THR A 136 3.57 -22.62 -4.45
N GLU A 137 3.73 -23.94 -4.59
CA GLU A 137 3.40 -24.93 -3.55
C GLU A 137 4.28 -24.80 -2.28
N ARG A 138 5.34 -23.99 -2.35
CA ARG A 138 6.24 -23.74 -1.21
C ARG A 138 5.76 -22.60 -0.32
N TYR A 139 4.72 -21.87 -0.74
CA TYR A 139 4.19 -20.73 -0.02
C TYR A 139 2.78 -21.02 0.48
N ASP A 140 2.47 -20.53 1.68
CA ASP A 140 1.11 -20.41 2.19
C ASP A 140 0.81 -18.92 2.40
N LEU A 141 0.04 -18.35 1.47
CA LEU A 141 -0.37 -16.95 1.49
C LEU A 141 -1.83 -16.78 1.96
N SER A 142 -2.42 -17.83 2.51
CA SER A 142 -3.83 -17.82 2.94
C SER A 142 -4.10 -16.83 4.08
N ALA A 143 -3.09 -16.49 4.88
CA ALA A 143 -3.19 -15.49 5.93
C ALA A 143 -3.22 -14.04 5.39
N TRP A 144 -2.74 -13.79 4.17
CA TRP A 144 -2.61 -12.44 3.61
C TRP A 144 -3.98 -11.87 3.24
N ARG A 145 -4.58 -11.09 4.14
CA ARG A 145 -5.92 -10.53 4.00
C ARG A 145 -5.97 -9.12 3.40
N VAL A 146 -4.87 -8.35 3.49
CA VAL A 146 -4.76 -6.98 2.97
C VAL A 146 -3.50 -6.82 2.15
N ALA A 147 -3.66 -6.72 0.84
CA ALA A 147 -2.64 -6.44 -0.14
C ALA A 147 -2.86 -5.02 -0.70
N CYS A 148 -2.33 -3.99 -0.02
CA CYS A 148 -2.50 -2.60 -0.44
C CYS A 148 -1.79 -2.34 -1.78
N VAL A 149 -2.48 -1.64 -2.67
CA VAL A 149 -1.97 -1.25 -3.99
C VAL A 149 -2.18 0.24 -4.20
N GLY A 150 -1.09 0.99 -4.40
CA GLY A 150 -1.15 2.44 -4.59
C GLY A 150 0.18 3.02 -5.06
N ALA A 151 0.40 4.30 -4.79
CA ALA A 151 1.60 5.08 -5.09
C ALA A 151 1.86 5.39 -6.58
N GLU A 152 1.23 4.70 -7.51
CA GLU A 152 1.30 4.97 -8.95
C GLU A 152 -0.02 4.59 -9.64
N ARG A 153 -0.16 4.93 -10.92
CA ARG A 153 -1.33 4.53 -11.70
C ARG A 153 -1.50 3.01 -11.68
N ILE A 154 -2.64 2.54 -11.19
CA ILE A 154 -2.92 1.13 -11.05
C ILE A 154 -3.39 0.55 -12.40
N ASN A 155 -2.57 -0.34 -12.98
CA ASN A 155 -2.99 -1.19 -14.07
C ASN A 155 -3.51 -2.51 -13.48
N PRO A 156 -4.75 -2.94 -13.79
CA PRO A 156 -5.32 -4.17 -13.22
C PRO A 156 -4.70 -5.45 -13.77
N ARG A 157 -4.01 -5.42 -14.92
CA ARG A 157 -3.43 -6.61 -15.57
C ARG A 157 -2.37 -7.31 -14.70
N PRO A 158 -1.34 -6.61 -14.16
CA PRO A 158 -0.38 -7.22 -13.25
C PRO A 158 -1.00 -7.85 -12.02
N LEU A 159 -2.05 -7.22 -11.46
CA LEU A 159 -2.75 -7.74 -10.28
C LEU A 159 -3.50 -9.05 -10.59
N LYS A 160 -4.18 -9.10 -11.74
CA LYS A 160 -4.85 -10.33 -12.22
C LYS A 160 -3.81 -11.44 -12.46
N GLN A 161 -2.66 -11.12 -13.04
CA GLN A 161 -1.58 -12.10 -13.26
C GLN A 161 -1.02 -12.60 -11.93
N PHE A 162 -0.75 -11.71 -10.98
CA PHE A 162 -0.26 -12.05 -9.65
C PHE A 162 -1.22 -12.99 -8.93
N ALA A 163 -2.51 -12.65 -8.90
CA ALA A 163 -3.54 -13.48 -8.27
C ALA A 163 -3.60 -14.88 -8.88
N ARG A 164 -3.59 -14.99 -10.22
CA ARG A 164 -3.62 -16.28 -10.93
C ARG A 164 -2.38 -17.13 -10.65
N VAL A 165 -1.20 -16.51 -10.63
CA VAL A 165 0.06 -17.23 -10.39
C VAL A 165 0.15 -17.76 -8.96
N LEU A 166 -0.40 -17.01 -7.99
CA LEU A 166 -0.33 -17.34 -6.56
C LEU A 166 -1.61 -17.94 -5.97
N GLU A 167 -2.61 -18.25 -6.81
CA GLU A 167 -3.78 -19.01 -6.40
C GLU A 167 -3.41 -20.35 -5.73
N PRO A 168 -2.47 -21.16 -6.29
CA PRO A 168 -2.05 -22.41 -5.66
C PRO A 168 -1.37 -22.24 -4.30
N ALA A 169 -0.82 -21.04 -4.04
CA ALA A 169 -0.27 -20.66 -2.73
C ALA A 169 -1.32 -20.14 -1.74
N GLY A 170 -2.60 -20.16 -2.09
CA GLY A 170 -3.69 -19.70 -1.24
C GLY A 170 -3.93 -18.19 -1.26
N PHE A 171 -3.30 -17.43 -2.16
CA PHE A 171 -3.56 -15.99 -2.27
C PHE A 171 -5.00 -15.72 -2.74
N ASN A 172 -5.74 -14.96 -1.94
CA ASN A 172 -7.09 -14.56 -2.29
C ASN A 172 -7.08 -13.22 -3.03
N PRO A 173 -7.56 -13.12 -4.28
CA PRO A 173 -7.60 -11.87 -5.04
C PRO A 173 -8.45 -10.77 -4.39
N LYS A 174 -9.38 -11.12 -3.49
CA LYS A 174 -10.14 -10.16 -2.68
C LYS A 174 -9.31 -9.49 -1.59
N ALA A 175 -8.07 -9.94 -1.37
CA ALA A 175 -7.12 -9.27 -0.48
C ALA A 175 -6.59 -7.95 -1.07
N PHE A 176 -6.69 -7.74 -2.38
CA PHE A 176 -6.28 -6.47 -2.98
C PHE A 176 -7.11 -5.31 -2.42
N LEU A 177 -6.44 -4.39 -1.76
CA LEU A 177 -6.98 -3.14 -1.26
C LEU A 177 -6.38 -1.99 -2.06
N LEU A 178 -7.15 -1.50 -3.03
CA LEU A 178 -6.72 -0.38 -3.86
C LEU A 178 -6.88 0.91 -3.09
N CYS A 179 -5.88 1.77 -3.16
CA CYS A 179 -5.86 3.01 -2.39
C CYS A 179 -5.24 4.15 -3.19
N TYR A 180 -5.62 5.35 -2.84
CA TYR A 180 -5.03 6.58 -3.34
C TYR A 180 -4.56 7.45 -2.18
N GLY A 181 -3.45 8.15 -2.40
CA GLY A 181 -2.91 9.06 -1.42
C GLY A 181 -1.74 9.86 -1.96
N MET A 182 -1.23 10.75 -1.12
CA MET A 182 -0.10 11.62 -1.44
C MET A 182 0.58 12.08 -0.15
N ALA A 183 1.85 12.47 -0.25
CA ALA A 183 2.65 12.92 0.89
C ALA A 183 2.07 14.17 1.58
N GLU A 184 1.36 15.03 0.83
CA GLU A 184 0.78 16.29 1.32
C GLU A 184 -0.32 16.09 2.38
N VAL A 185 -0.87 14.88 2.49
CA VAL A 185 -1.85 14.51 3.53
C VAL A 185 -1.32 13.47 4.51
N GLY A 186 -0.04 13.20 4.47
CA GLY A 186 0.62 12.14 5.24
C GLY A 186 0.81 10.89 4.39
N LEU A 187 -0.25 10.21 3.99
CA LEU A 187 -0.20 9.06 3.09
C LEU A 187 -1.53 8.86 2.37
N ALA A 188 -2.54 8.34 3.04
CA ALA A 188 -3.76 7.85 2.42
C ALA A 188 -4.88 8.90 2.40
N ILE A 189 -5.67 8.89 1.32
CA ILE A 189 -6.87 9.71 1.14
C ILE A 189 -8.11 8.82 1.00
N SER A 190 -7.97 7.70 0.26
CA SER A 190 -9.11 6.80 0.00
C SER A 190 -8.68 5.34 -0.04
N PHE A 191 -9.65 4.48 0.27
CA PHE A 191 -9.52 3.04 0.18
C PHE A 191 -10.74 2.42 -0.49
N ALA A 192 -10.50 1.42 -1.34
CA ALA A 192 -11.54 0.53 -1.80
C ALA A 192 -12.09 -0.31 -0.63
N PRO A 193 -13.34 -0.80 -0.69
CA PRO A 193 -13.88 -1.67 0.35
C PRO A 193 -13.08 -2.97 0.49
N LEU A 194 -12.77 -3.35 1.73
CA LEU A 194 -12.10 -4.62 2.04
C LEU A 194 -12.93 -5.84 1.63
N VAL A 195 -12.23 -6.93 1.32
CA VAL A 195 -12.82 -8.26 1.02
C VAL A 195 -13.78 -8.24 -0.17
N ARG A 196 -13.65 -7.27 -1.05
CA ARG A 196 -14.41 -7.17 -2.29
C ARG A 196 -13.48 -7.19 -3.49
N SER A 197 -13.98 -7.68 -4.62
CA SER A 197 -13.28 -7.50 -5.88
C SER A 197 -13.26 -6.01 -6.23
N TYR A 198 -12.10 -5.51 -6.63
CA TYR A 198 -11.98 -4.13 -7.08
C TYR A 198 -12.74 -3.90 -8.39
N PHE A 199 -13.27 -2.71 -8.56
CA PHE A 199 -13.97 -2.30 -9.76
C PHE A 199 -12.98 -1.70 -10.77
N VAL A 200 -13.22 -1.98 -12.05
CA VAL A 200 -12.44 -1.40 -13.16
C VAL A 200 -13.44 -0.80 -14.14
N ASP A 201 -13.34 0.50 -14.35
CA ASP A 201 -14.07 1.19 -15.40
C ASP A 201 -13.25 1.13 -16.71
N VAL A 202 -13.88 0.62 -17.76
CA VAL A 202 -13.27 0.46 -19.08
C VAL A 202 -13.95 1.42 -20.04
N VAL A 203 -13.20 2.38 -20.55
CA VAL A 203 -13.72 3.46 -21.40
C VAL A 203 -13.05 3.49 -22.76
N ASP A 204 -13.77 4.03 -23.75
CA ASP A 204 -13.28 4.26 -25.11
C ASP A 204 -12.12 5.27 -25.10
N LYS A 205 -10.98 4.85 -25.63
CA LYS A 205 -9.74 5.61 -25.64
C LYS A 205 -9.82 6.83 -26.55
N ALA A 206 -10.48 6.71 -27.70
CA ALA A 206 -10.61 7.80 -28.66
C ALA A 206 -11.57 8.87 -28.14
N ALA A 207 -12.72 8.47 -27.58
CA ALA A 207 -13.66 9.39 -26.98
C ALA A 207 -13.04 10.17 -25.81
N MET A 208 -12.21 9.51 -25.00
CA MET A 208 -11.51 10.13 -23.88
C MET A 208 -10.44 11.13 -24.38
N ALA A 209 -9.69 10.77 -25.44
CA ALA A 209 -8.65 11.64 -26.01
C ALA A 209 -9.23 12.86 -26.73
N ASP A 210 -10.29 12.67 -27.54
CA ASP A 210 -10.83 13.73 -28.42
C ASP A 210 -11.76 14.70 -27.69
N ARG A 211 -12.53 14.20 -26.70
CA ARG A 211 -13.62 14.95 -26.07
C ARG A 211 -13.52 15.04 -24.56
N GLY A 212 -12.55 14.37 -23.93
CA GLY A 212 -12.45 14.27 -22.47
C GLY A 212 -13.62 13.53 -21.83
N HIS A 213 -14.34 12.72 -22.61
CA HIS A 213 -15.52 11.99 -22.12
C HIS A 213 -15.21 10.53 -21.88
N ALA A 214 -15.48 10.05 -20.67
CA ALA A 214 -15.40 8.65 -20.29
C ALA A 214 -16.64 7.88 -20.82
N VAL A 215 -16.56 7.40 -22.06
CA VAL A 215 -17.62 6.59 -22.65
C VAL A 215 -17.35 5.12 -22.34
N PRO A 216 -18.26 4.40 -21.62
CA PRO A 216 -18.08 3.00 -21.30
C PRO A 216 -17.88 2.15 -22.55
N ALA A 217 -16.88 1.27 -22.56
CA ALA A 217 -16.54 0.38 -23.67
C ALA A 217 -16.04 -0.98 -23.16
N PRO A 218 -16.83 -1.71 -22.34
CA PRO A 218 -16.38 -2.95 -21.68
C PRO A 218 -16.08 -4.09 -22.66
N ASP A 219 -16.70 -4.08 -23.84
CA ASP A 219 -16.56 -5.14 -24.85
C ASP A 219 -15.61 -4.77 -26.01
N ALA A 220 -14.98 -3.58 -25.96
CA ALA A 220 -14.03 -3.16 -26.99
C ALA A 220 -12.67 -3.85 -26.81
N ALA A 221 -11.87 -3.85 -27.89
CA ALA A 221 -10.52 -4.40 -27.85
C ALA A 221 -9.65 -3.59 -26.87
N GLU A 222 -8.72 -4.27 -26.20
CA GLU A 222 -7.89 -3.66 -25.15
C GLU A 222 -7.05 -2.49 -25.66
N GLU A 223 -6.59 -2.54 -26.89
CA GLU A 223 -5.85 -1.47 -27.57
C GLU A 223 -6.68 -0.18 -27.77
N ASP A 224 -8.00 -0.31 -27.85
CA ASP A 224 -8.95 0.78 -28.05
C ASP A 224 -9.54 1.31 -26.74
N THR A 225 -9.11 0.80 -25.61
CA THR A 225 -9.66 1.13 -24.29
C THR A 225 -8.64 1.74 -23.33
N LEU A 226 -9.17 2.44 -22.33
CA LEU A 226 -8.43 2.83 -21.12
C LEU A 226 -9.13 2.23 -19.92
N SER A 227 -8.35 1.67 -18.99
CA SER A 227 -8.86 1.12 -17.74
C SER A 227 -8.56 2.06 -16.58
N PHE A 228 -9.58 2.38 -15.80
CA PHE A 228 -9.47 3.13 -14.55
C PHE A 228 -9.92 2.23 -13.41
N VAL A 229 -9.13 2.21 -12.36
CA VAL A 229 -9.39 1.37 -11.20
C VAL A 229 -9.98 2.24 -10.11
N ASP A 230 -11.07 1.77 -9.49
CA ASP A 230 -11.69 2.44 -8.36
C ASP A 230 -10.81 2.29 -7.10
N CYS A 231 -10.37 3.41 -6.56
CA CYS A 231 -9.61 3.49 -5.31
C CYS A 231 -10.52 3.75 -4.09
N GLY A 232 -11.82 3.62 -4.26
CA GLY A 232 -12.81 3.62 -3.19
C GLY A 232 -13.23 5.00 -2.69
N ASN A 233 -13.65 5.03 -1.44
CA ASN A 233 -14.19 6.23 -0.81
C ASN A 233 -13.11 7.02 -0.09
N VAL A 234 -13.28 8.34 -0.09
CA VAL A 234 -12.47 9.25 0.73
C VAL A 234 -12.67 8.93 2.21
N MET A 235 -11.58 8.95 2.97
CA MET A 235 -11.62 8.71 4.41
C MET A 235 -12.38 9.83 5.14
N PRO A 236 -13.02 9.53 6.30
CA PRO A 236 -13.99 10.43 6.95
C PRO A 236 -13.46 11.82 7.31
N SER A 237 -12.18 11.99 7.64
CA SER A 237 -11.62 13.29 8.00
C SER A 237 -11.18 14.15 6.81
N TYR A 238 -11.42 13.70 5.57
CA TYR A 238 -11.03 14.42 4.36
C TYR A 238 -12.24 14.88 3.53
N ASP A 239 -12.13 16.10 3.03
CA ASP A 239 -12.99 16.61 1.96
C ASP A 239 -12.19 16.64 0.65
N LEU A 240 -12.70 15.97 -0.38
CA LEU A 240 -12.09 15.94 -1.72
C LEU A 240 -12.98 16.71 -2.69
N SER A 241 -12.41 17.76 -3.32
CA SER A 241 -13.03 18.48 -4.43
C SER A 241 -12.25 18.22 -5.72
N ILE A 242 -12.98 18.01 -6.84
CA ILE A 242 -12.44 17.81 -8.17
C ILE A 242 -12.83 19.01 -9.05
#